data_0522745666f372eeb4f29fdd00f4b0ce
#
_entry.id   0522745666f372eeb4f29fdd00f4b0ce
#
_cell.length_a   1.000
_cell.length_b   1.000
_cell.length_c   1.000
_cell.angle_alpha   90.00
_cell.angle_beta   90.00
_cell.angle_gamma   90.00
#
_symmetry.space_group_name_H-M   'P 1'
#
loop_
_entity.id
_entity.type
_entity.pdbx_description
1 polymer ?
#
loop_
_entity_poly.entity_id
_entity_poly.type
_entity_poly.pdbx_seq_one_letter_code
_entity_poly.pdbx_strand_id
1 'polypeptide(L)'
;DLRMSRGLGDVYKRQVLPHLMPKAKYYKNSIGYVPCDRENESVAKALEYAYDDWCISVFADALNDYDTRDKYARFAKAYEFYFDPGTRFMRGLDSKGEWRTPFNPRSSTHRNDDYCEGTAWQWTWFVPHDIEGLVKLMGGEDAFVGKLDSLFTADSSLEGETTSSDISGLIGQYAHGNEPSHHVIHMYNYVNRPWRTQELVDSVYRSQYANAVDGLSGNEDCGQMSAWYVLNSMGFYQVCPGKPVYSIGRPAFDKAVVNLPDGKKFTVIAKNNSKKNKYIKSMTLNGKPLDKPFFTHDDIIAGSTLEIEMTDRRTQP
;
A
#
# COMPACT_ATOMS: atom_id res chain seq x y z
N ASP A 1 20.46 20.10 -11.22
CA ASP A 1 20.70 21.55 -11.26
C ASP A 1 19.79 22.23 -10.24
N LEU A 2 20.37 22.67 -9.11
CA LEU A 2 19.68 23.36 -8.00
C LEU A 2 18.95 24.64 -8.44
N ARG A 3 19.21 25.18 -9.61
CA ARG A 3 18.54 26.33 -10.17
C ARG A 3 17.15 26.00 -10.73
N MET A 4 16.95 24.80 -11.21
CA MET A 4 15.63 24.33 -11.67
C MET A 4 14.66 24.10 -10.50
N SER A 5 15.13 23.58 -9.37
CA SER A 5 14.30 23.41 -8.18
C SER A 5 13.91 24.76 -7.53
N ARG A 6 14.77 25.78 -7.59
CA ARG A 6 14.43 27.15 -7.17
C ARG A 6 13.38 27.80 -8.10
N GLY A 7 13.47 27.54 -9.42
CA GLY A 7 12.46 28.01 -10.39
C GLY A 7 11.09 27.39 -10.15
N LEU A 8 11.02 26.10 -9.85
CA LEU A 8 9.77 25.40 -9.51
C LEU A 8 9.17 25.90 -8.17
N GLY A 9 9.98 26.16 -7.15
CA GLY A 9 9.53 26.72 -5.89
C GLY A 9 9.03 28.18 -6.01
N ASP A 10 9.66 29.00 -6.85
CA ASP A 10 9.23 30.37 -7.12
C ASP A 10 7.99 30.43 -8.03
N VAL A 11 7.90 29.53 -8.98
CA VAL A 11 6.71 29.30 -9.81
C VAL A 11 5.55 28.85 -8.91
N TYR A 12 5.78 27.98 -7.94
CA TYR A 12 4.77 27.53 -6.99
C TYR A 12 4.32 28.63 -6.02
N LYS A 13 5.22 29.48 -5.55
CA LYS A 13 4.90 30.63 -4.69
C LYS A 13 4.18 31.76 -5.42
N ARG A 14 4.45 31.95 -6.71
CA ARG A 14 3.79 32.97 -7.56
C ARG A 14 2.47 32.48 -8.15
N GLN A 15 2.25 31.18 -8.22
CA GLN A 15 1.08 30.59 -8.86
C GLN A 15 0.02 30.15 -7.85
N VAL A 16 -0.42 31.08 -7.03
CA VAL A 16 -1.76 30.99 -6.45
C VAL A 16 -2.75 31.54 -7.50
N LEU A 17 -2.62 31.07 -8.73
CA LEU A 17 -3.64 31.26 -9.74
C LEU A 17 -4.47 29.97 -9.75
N PRO A 18 -5.73 29.99 -9.28
CA PRO A 18 -6.57 28.78 -9.15
C PRO A 18 -6.69 27.97 -10.45
N HIS A 19 -6.54 28.64 -11.61
CA HIS A 19 -6.62 28.01 -12.93
C HIS A 19 -5.34 27.24 -13.35
N LEU A 20 -4.22 27.38 -12.63
CA LEU A 20 -2.98 26.64 -12.90
C LEU A 20 -2.77 25.48 -11.91
N MET A 21 -3.56 25.41 -10.84
CA MET A 21 -3.54 24.32 -9.91
C MET A 21 -4.50 23.22 -10.40
N PRO A 22 -4.12 21.93 -10.36
CA PRO A 22 -5.07 20.84 -10.60
C PRO A 22 -6.32 21.03 -9.72
N LYS A 23 -7.49 20.89 -10.33
CA LYS A 23 -8.78 21.19 -9.72
C LYS A 23 -9.00 20.42 -8.39
N ALA A 24 -8.59 19.15 -8.36
CA ALA A 24 -8.63 18.35 -7.15
C ALA A 24 -7.79 18.93 -6.00
N LYS A 25 -6.56 19.43 -6.30
CA LYS A 25 -5.70 20.09 -5.29
C LYS A 25 -6.28 21.43 -4.82
N TYR A 26 -6.96 22.16 -5.70
CA TYR A 26 -7.67 23.38 -5.31
C TYR A 26 -8.75 23.07 -4.25
N TYR A 27 -9.60 22.07 -4.49
CA TYR A 27 -10.63 21.68 -3.52
C TYR A 27 -10.02 21.15 -2.21
N LYS A 28 -9.05 20.24 -2.30
CA LYS A 28 -8.33 19.75 -1.12
C LYS A 28 -7.81 20.89 -0.24
N ASN A 29 -7.22 21.93 -0.85
CA ASN A 29 -6.63 23.05 -0.10
C ASN A 29 -7.67 24.05 0.42
N SER A 30 -8.84 24.16 -0.21
CA SER A 30 -9.87 25.15 0.14
C SER A 30 -10.91 24.61 1.11
N ILE A 31 -11.35 23.37 0.94
CA ILE A 31 -12.41 22.75 1.76
C ILE A 31 -11.98 21.48 2.49
N GLY A 32 -10.72 21.05 2.33
CA GLY A 32 -10.12 19.92 3.05
C GLY A 32 -10.27 18.56 2.37
N TYR A 33 -11.07 18.44 1.31
CA TYR A 33 -11.28 17.20 0.57
C TYR A 33 -11.57 17.44 -0.93
N VAL A 34 -11.63 16.37 -1.74
CA VAL A 34 -11.92 16.40 -3.18
C VAL A 34 -13.37 15.98 -3.40
N PRO A 35 -14.29 16.89 -3.79
CA PRO A 35 -15.71 16.56 -3.94
C PRO A 35 -15.95 15.73 -5.19
N CYS A 36 -16.72 14.64 -5.05
CA CYS A 36 -17.04 13.72 -6.14
C CYS A 36 -18.00 14.28 -7.21
N ASP A 37 -18.73 15.33 -6.90
CA ASP A 37 -19.58 16.07 -7.86
C ASP A 37 -18.81 17.13 -8.65
N ARG A 38 -17.53 17.35 -8.34
CA ARG A 38 -16.66 18.36 -8.94
C ARG A 38 -15.45 17.76 -9.64
N GLU A 39 -15.05 16.57 -9.25
CA GLU A 39 -13.85 15.91 -9.74
C GLU A 39 -14.07 14.41 -9.84
N ASN A 40 -13.75 13.83 -10.99
CA ASN A 40 -13.72 12.37 -11.15
C ASN A 40 -12.51 11.78 -10.42
N GLU A 41 -12.58 10.50 -10.10
CA GLU A 41 -11.55 9.75 -9.35
C GLU A 41 -11.26 10.41 -7.99
N SER A 42 -12.32 10.97 -7.39
CA SER A 42 -12.22 11.86 -6.22
C SER A 42 -11.61 11.16 -5.01
N VAL A 43 -11.99 9.91 -4.76
CA VAL A 43 -11.48 9.10 -3.65
C VAL A 43 -10.02 8.69 -3.91
N ALA A 44 -9.74 8.17 -5.11
CA ALA A 44 -8.38 7.77 -5.47
C ALA A 44 -7.40 8.94 -5.34
N LYS A 45 -7.70 10.09 -5.98
CA LYS A 45 -6.90 11.32 -5.88
C LYS A 45 -6.69 11.78 -4.45
N ALA A 46 -7.73 11.71 -3.62
CA ALA A 46 -7.64 12.16 -2.24
C ALA A 46 -6.75 11.26 -1.37
N LEU A 47 -6.85 9.95 -1.55
CA LEU A 47 -6.01 8.99 -0.82
C LEU A 47 -4.54 9.10 -1.25
N GLU A 48 -4.27 9.22 -2.56
CA GLU A 48 -2.93 9.50 -3.08
C GLU A 48 -2.37 10.81 -2.50
N TYR A 49 -3.16 11.89 -2.51
CA TYR A 49 -2.71 13.17 -1.95
C TYR A 49 -2.49 13.12 -0.44
N ALA A 50 -3.25 12.31 0.30
CA ALA A 50 -3.01 12.12 1.72
C ALA A 50 -1.66 11.44 1.98
N TYR A 51 -1.29 10.47 1.15
CA TYR A 51 0.03 9.84 1.20
C TYR A 51 1.14 10.79 0.77
N ASP A 52 0.96 11.57 -0.32
CA ASP A 52 1.90 12.62 -0.73
C ASP A 52 2.14 13.64 0.38
N ASP A 53 1.07 14.09 1.04
CA ASP A 53 1.12 15.05 2.13
C ASP A 53 1.90 14.47 3.33
N TRP A 54 1.75 13.18 3.62
CA TRP A 54 2.57 12.50 4.61
C TRP A 54 4.06 12.50 4.20
N CYS A 55 4.38 12.21 2.95
CA CYS A 55 5.76 12.27 2.45
C CYS A 55 6.36 13.67 2.60
N ILE A 56 5.58 14.72 2.28
CA ILE A 56 6.01 16.12 2.46
C ILE A 56 6.24 16.41 3.93
N SER A 57 5.37 15.94 4.83
CA SER A 57 5.53 16.11 6.27
C SER A 57 6.81 15.48 6.80
N VAL A 58 7.10 14.23 6.40
CA VAL A 58 8.34 13.53 6.79
C VAL A 58 9.58 14.24 6.25
N PHE A 59 9.54 14.71 5.01
CA PHE A 59 10.66 15.45 4.42
C PHE A 59 10.88 16.81 5.08
N ALA A 60 9.81 17.53 5.42
CA ALA A 60 9.89 18.78 6.15
C ALA A 60 10.47 18.59 7.56
N ASP A 61 10.10 17.51 8.26
CA ASP A 61 10.69 17.16 9.57
C ASP A 61 12.20 16.94 9.48
N ALA A 62 12.66 16.22 8.45
CA ALA A 62 14.09 16.00 8.20
C ALA A 62 14.87 17.30 7.89
N LEU A 63 14.17 18.34 7.40
CA LEU A 63 14.74 19.68 7.18
C LEU A 63 14.54 20.64 8.35
N ASN A 64 13.94 20.21 9.45
CA ASN A 64 13.54 21.03 10.60
C ASN A 64 12.55 22.17 10.25
N ASP A 65 11.77 22.02 9.17
CA ASP A 65 10.67 22.93 8.80
C ASP A 65 9.37 22.44 9.48
N TYR A 66 9.24 22.77 10.75
CA TYR A 66 8.14 22.27 11.59
C TYR A 66 6.77 22.83 11.20
N ASP A 67 6.70 24.04 10.66
CA ASP A 67 5.44 24.63 10.20
C ASP A 67 4.89 23.85 8.99
N THR A 68 5.75 23.55 8.03
CA THR A 68 5.39 22.72 6.87
C THR A 68 5.06 21.29 7.31
N ARG A 69 5.87 20.69 8.20
CA ARG A 69 5.60 19.37 8.77
C ARG A 69 4.19 19.28 9.35
N ASP A 70 3.84 20.18 10.27
CA ASP A 70 2.58 20.13 11.01
C ASP A 70 1.38 20.39 10.09
N LYS A 71 1.54 21.27 9.12
CA LYS A 71 0.53 21.54 8.09
C LYS A 71 0.22 20.28 7.29
N TYR A 72 1.24 19.64 6.74
CA TYR A 72 1.07 18.50 5.86
C TYR A 72 0.74 17.20 6.63
N ALA A 73 1.17 17.06 7.89
CA ALA A 73 0.73 15.99 8.77
C ALA A 73 -0.79 16.00 9.00
N ARG A 74 -1.41 17.20 9.09
CA ARG A 74 -2.88 17.31 9.12
C ARG A 74 -3.54 16.92 7.81
N PHE A 75 -2.99 17.33 6.68
CA PHE A 75 -3.51 16.97 5.37
C PHE A 75 -3.39 15.46 5.10
N ALA A 76 -2.34 14.81 5.59
CA ALA A 76 -2.16 13.37 5.52
C ALA A 76 -3.29 12.56 6.19
N LYS A 77 -4.09 13.18 7.08
CA LYS A 77 -5.27 12.59 7.70
C LYS A 77 -6.57 12.77 6.90
N ALA A 78 -6.50 13.40 5.73
CA ALA A 78 -7.71 13.66 4.92
C ALA A 78 -8.42 12.37 4.46
N TYR A 79 -7.76 11.21 4.46
CA TYR A 79 -8.40 9.92 4.17
C TYR A 79 -9.58 9.62 5.12
N GLU A 80 -9.56 10.15 6.36
CA GLU A 80 -10.62 9.95 7.35
C GLU A 80 -11.98 10.50 6.88
N PHE A 81 -12.01 11.55 6.05
CA PHE A 81 -13.24 12.11 5.49
C PHE A 81 -14.00 11.15 4.57
N TYR A 82 -13.26 10.22 3.93
CA TYR A 82 -13.84 9.33 2.91
C TYR A 82 -14.33 8.00 3.47
N PHE A 83 -14.01 7.68 4.72
CA PHE A 83 -14.46 6.44 5.32
C PHE A 83 -15.91 6.52 5.74
N ASP A 84 -16.78 5.77 5.05
CA ASP A 84 -18.17 5.61 5.40
C ASP A 84 -18.33 4.47 6.43
N PRO A 85 -18.64 4.76 7.71
CA PRO A 85 -18.78 3.73 8.73
C PRO A 85 -20.00 2.80 8.48
N GLY A 86 -21.00 3.25 7.72
CA GLY A 86 -22.16 2.46 7.39
C GLY A 86 -21.86 1.33 6.41
N THR A 87 -21.04 1.61 5.39
CA THR A 87 -20.64 0.62 4.38
C THR A 87 -19.27 0.03 4.65
N ARG A 88 -18.44 0.70 5.46
CA ARG A 88 -17.04 0.35 5.77
C ARG A 88 -16.15 0.33 4.53
N PHE A 89 -16.37 1.31 3.65
CA PHE A 89 -15.54 1.59 2.47
C PHE A 89 -15.12 3.06 2.44
N MET A 90 -14.03 3.34 1.74
CA MET A 90 -13.74 4.70 1.29
C MET A 90 -14.72 5.05 0.17
N ARG A 91 -15.44 6.17 0.31
CA ARG A 91 -16.58 6.53 -0.54
C ARG A 91 -16.53 8.01 -0.90
N GLY A 92 -17.02 8.38 -2.09
CA GLY A 92 -17.05 9.76 -2.53
C GLY A 92 -18.00 10.63 -1.72
N LEU A 93 -17.53 11.83 -1.34
CA LEU A 93 -18.30 12.90 -0.75
C LEU A 93 -18.53 14.00 -1.79
N ASP A 94 -19.75 14.52 -1.89
CA ASP A 94 -20.06 15.67 -2.73
C ASP A 94 -19.62 17.00 -2.08
N SER A 95 -19.80 18.12 -2.78
CA SER A 95 -19.46 19.46 -2.28
C SER A 95 -20.29 19.96 -1.09
N LYS A 96 -21.32 19.21 -0.68
CA LYS A 96 -22.13 19.47 0.52
C LYS A 96 -21.75 18.57 1.69
N GLY A 97 -20.82 17.61 1.48
CA GLY A 97 -20.44 16.63 2.47
C GLY A 97 -21.39 15.42 2.55
N GLU A 98 -22.19 15.19 1.52
CA GLU A 98 -23.09 14.05 1.43
C GLU A 98 -22.45 12.90 0.65
N TRP A 99 -22.71 11.65 1.07
CA TRP A 99 -22.20 10.46 0.38
C TRP A 99 -22.80 10.33 -1.02
N ARG A 100 -21.95 10.08 -2.03
CA ARG A 100 -22.45 9.75 -3.38
C ARG A 100 -23.41 8.56 -3.32
N THR A 101 -24.57 8.73 -3.95
CA THR A 101 -25.60 7.70 -4.09
C THR A 101 -26.05 7.59 -5.56
N PRO A 102 -26.37 6.39 -6.07
CA PRO A 102 -26.24 5.08 -5.41
C PRO A 102 -24.78 4.67 -5.18
N PHE A 103 -24.53 3.73 -4.27
CA PHE A 103 -23.19 3.20 -3.99
C PHE A 103 -23.16 1.68 -4.21
N ASN A 104 -22.22 1.23 -5.05
CA ASN A 104 -21.92 -0.16 -5.26
C ASN A 104 -20.40 -0.34 -5.18
N PRO A 105 -19.87 -1.08 -4.17
CA PRO A 105 -18.43 -1.20 -3.97
C PRO A 105 -17.69 -1.99 -5.04
N ARG A 106 -18.38 -2.68 -5.96
CA ARG A 106 -17.82 -3.41 -7.11
C ARG A 106 -17.94 -2.65 -8.43
N SER A 107 -18.55 -1.46 -8.40
CA SER A 107 -18.72 -0.66 -9.61
C SER A 107 -17.41 -0.01 -10.01
N SER A 108 -17.09 -0.10 -11.30
CA SER A 108 -16.02 0.63 -11.96
C SER A 108 -16.54 1.23 -13.26
N THR A 109 -16.38 2.54 -13.41
CA THR A 109 -16.63 3.24 -14.67
C THR A 109 -15.40 4.07 -14.97
N HIS A 110 -14.45 3.44 -15.67
CA HIS A 110 -13.10 3.96 -15.90
C HIS A 110 -13.07 5.47 -16.20
N ARG A 111 -12.37 6.24 -15.37
CA ARG A 111 -12.22 7.71 -15.38
C ARG A 111 -13.48 8.54 -15.11
N ASN A 112 -14.64 7.89 -14.87
CA ASN A 112 -15.92 8.59 -14.64
C ASN A 112 -16.59 8.24 -13.31
N ASP A 113 -15.87 7.62 -12.38
CA ASP A 113 -16.32 7.33 -11.02
C ASP A 113 -15.39 7.95 -9.96
N ASP A 114 -15.43 7.46 -8.74
CA ASP A 114 -14.62 7.95 -7.61
C ASP A 114 -13.25 7.28 -7.51
N TYR A 115 -12.99 6.23 -8.29
CA TYR A 115 -11.82 5.37 -8.18
C TYR A 115 -11.03 5.34 -9.49
N CYS A 116 -9.71 5.39 -9.38
CA CYS A 116 -8.82 5.24 -10.53
C CYS A 116 -8.46 3.76 -10.69
N GLU A 117 -8.72 3.19 -11.87
CA GLU A 117 -8.31 1.81 -12.20
C GLU A 117 -8.64 0.79 -11.11
N GLY A 118 -9.76 0.96 -10.44
CA GLY A 118 -10.15 0.17 -9.28
C GLY A 118 -11.62 0.38 -8.90
N THR A 119 -11.99 -0.19 -7.77
CA THR A 119 -13.29 -0.02 -7.12
C THR A 119 -13.08 0.36 -5.65
N ALA A 120 -14.19 0.53 -4.90
CA ALA A 120 -14.10 0.76 -3.46
C ALA A 120 -13.36 -0.37 -2.73
N TRP A 121 -13.41 -1.60 -3.24
CA TRP A 121 -12.72 -2.74 -2.64
C TRP A 121 -11.21 -2.58 -2.62
N GLN A 122 -10.59 -2.10 -3.71
CA GLN A 122 -9.15 -1.91 -3.78
C GLN A 122 -8.74 -0.63 -3.05
N TRP A 123 -9.43 0.48 -3.31
CA TRP A 123 -9.03 1.79 -2.79
C TRP A 123 -9.24 1.98 -1.29
N THR A 124 -10.14 1.22 -0.65
CA THR A 124 -10.34 1.30 0.80
C THR A 124 -9.05 1.07 1.61
N TRP A 125 -8.08 0.38 1.05
CA TRP A 125 -6.83 0.02 1.72
C TRP A 125 -5.68 0.97 1.44
N PHE A 126 -5.86 1.96 0.54
CA PHE A 126 -4.77 2.85 0.14
C PHE A 126 -4.50 3.93 1.22
N VAL A 127 -4.08 3.48 2.38
CA VAL A 127 -3.60 4.29 3.52
C VAL A 127 -2.29 3.70 4.06
N PRO A 128 -1.24 3.52 3.21
CA PRO A 128 -0.02 2.83 3.62
C PRO A 128 0.76 3.57 4.71
N HIS A 129 0.61 4.89 4.79
CA HIS A 129 1.29 5.76 5.74
C HIS A 129 0.71 5.70 7.16
N ASP A 130 -0.55 5.27 7.32
CA ASP A 130 -1.26 5.27 8.61
C ASP A 130 -2.19 4.07 8.79
N ILE A 131 -1.62 2.87 8.73
CA ILE A 131 -2.38 1.62 8.91
C ILE A 131 -3.04 1.57 10.29
N GLU A 132 -2.37 2.03 11.34
CA GLU A 132 -2.94 2.07 12.70
C GLU A 132 -4.16 3.00 12.77
N GLY A 133 -4.12 4.15 12.09
CA GLY A 133 -5.26 5.06 11.95
C GLY A 133 -6.42 4.38 11.20
N LEU A 134 -6.14 3.66 10.12
CA LEU A 134 -7.15 2.92 9.38
C LEU A 134 -7.78 1.80 10.23
N VAL A 135 -6.98 1.07 11.02
CA VAL A 135 -7.48 0.05 11.97
C VAL A 135 -8.43 0.67 12.98
N LYS A 136 -8.08 1.82 13.57
CA LYS A 136 -8.95 2.55 14.51
C LYS A 136 -10.24 3.02 13.84
N LEU A 137 -10.14 3.56 12.63
CA LEU A 137 -11.26 4.06 11.85
C LEU A 137 -12.27 2.94 11.53
N MET A 138 -11.78 1.73 11.26
CA MET A 138 -12.61 0.54 11.02
C MET A 138 -13.22 -0.09 12.28
N GLY A 139 -12.88 0.40 13.48
CA GLY A 139 -13.42 -0.10 14.75
C GLY A 139 -12.54 -1.12 15.47
N GLY A 140 -11.23 -1.14 15.17
CA GLY A 140 -10.23 -1.99 15.83
C GLY A 140 -9.79 -3.22 15.01
N GLU A 141 -8.86 -3.98 15.57
CA GLU A 141 -8.17 -5.07 14.86
C GLU A 141 -9.12 -6.15 14.32
N ASP A 142 -10.07 -6.63 15.11
CA ASP A 142 -10.98 -7.70 14.67
C ASP A 142 -11.91 -7.24 13.53
N ALA A 143 -12.38 -6.00 13.61
CA ALA A 143 -13.22 -5.41 12.57
C ALA A 143 -12.42 -5.17 11.28
N PHE A 144 -11.16 -4.73 11.41
CA PHE A 144 -10.23 -4.56 10.30
C PHE A 144 -9.90 -5.91 9.64
N VAL A 145 -9.53 -6.93 10.44
CA VAL A 145 -9.23 -8.29 9.93
C VAL A 145 -10.44 -8.88 9.22
N GLY A 146 -11.64 -8.79 9.80
CA GLY A 146 -12.86 -9.30 9.16
C GLY A 146 -13.15 -8.62 7.80
N LYS A 147 -12.90 -7.31 7.70
CA LYS A 147 -13.03 -6.57 6.44
C LYS A 147 -11.94 -6.95 5.44
N LEU A 148 -10.69 -7.11 5.92
CA LEU A 148 -9.55 -7.50 5.09
C LEU A 148 -9.71 -8.94 4.58
N ASP A 149 -10.17 -9.88 5.41
CA ASP A 149 -10.48 -11.24 4.97
C ASP A 149 -11.58 -11.25 3.90
N SER A 150 -12.58 -10.38 4.03
CA SER A 150 -13.65 -10.26 3.03
C SER A 150 -13.15 -9.79 1.66
N LEU A 151 -12.08 -8.99 1.58
CA LEU A 151 -11.45 -8.60 0.32
C LEU A 151 -10.98 -9.83 -0.48
N PHE A 152 -10.39 -10.81 0.18
CA PHE A 152 -9.83 -12.01 -0.46
C PHE A 152 -10.85 -13.13 -0.68
N THR A 153 -12.07 -13.01 -0.15
CA THR A 153 -13.12 -14.04 -0.22
C THR A 153 -14.39 -13.57 -0.93
N ALA A 154 -14.52 -12.28 -1.20
CA ALA A 154 -15.64 -11.73 -1.94
C ALA A 154 -15.70 -12.30 -3.37
N ASP A 155 -16.90 -12.26 -3.96
CA ASP A 155 -17.07 -12.59 -5.38
C ASP A 155 -16.24 -11.63 -6.26
N SER A 156 -15.52 -12.19 -7.24
CA SER A 156 -14.60 -11.46 -8.12
C SER A 156 -15.29 -10.72 -9.26
N SER A 157 -16.62 -10.76 -9.36
CA SER A 157 -17.35 -10.04 -10.40
C SER A 157 -17.21 -8.53 -10.24
N LEU A 158 -17.04 -7.85 -11.35
CA LEU A 158 -17.03 -6.39 -11.45
C LEU A 158 -18.36 -5.93 -12.06
N GLU A 159 -18.80 -4.75 -11.69
CA GLU A 159 -20.00 -4.11 -12.17
C GLU A 159 -19.64 -2.71 -12.70
N GLY A 160 -20.51 -2.12 -13.55
CA GLY A 160 -20.29 -0.81 -14.15
C GLY A 160 -20.30 -0.85 -15.69
N GLU A 161 -20.43 0.31 -16.32
CA GLU A 161 -20.57 0.41 -17.77
C GLU A 161 -19.27 0.14 -18.53
N THR A 162 -18.13 0.57 -17.95
CA THR A 162 -16.79 0.44 -18.53
C THR A 162 -15.78 0.11 -17.45
N THR A 163 -15.69 -1.16 -17.08
CA THR A 163 -14.71 -1.60 -16.07
C THR A 163 -13.28 -1.38 -16.57
N SER A 164 -12.38 -0.93 -15.68
CA SER A 164 -10.97 -0.81 -16.02
C SER A 164 -10.33 -2.17 -16.27
N SER A 165 -9.54 -2.28 -17.33
CA SER A 165 -8.73 -3.48 -17.63
C SER A 165 -7.63 -3.73 -16.60
N ASP A 166 -7.25 -2.70 -15.84
CA ASP A 166 -6.20 -2.78 -14.83
C ASP A 166 -6.67 -3.49 -13.55
N ILE A 167 -8.00 -3.67 -13.39
CA ILE A 167 -8.55 -4.53 -12.33
C ILE A 167 -8.38 -6.00 -12.75
N SER A 168 -7.17 -6.52 -12.60
CA SER A 168 -6.76 -7.85 -13.05
C SER A 168 -6.07 -8.63 -11.93
N GLY A 169 -5.80 -9.93 -12.14
CA GLY A 169 -5.16 -10.79 -11.15
C GLY A 169 -5.98 -10.92 -9.86
N LEU A 170 -7.30 -11.06 -9.99
CA LEU A 170 -8.22 -11.06 -8.86
C LEU A 170 -8.10 -12.32 -7.98
N ILE A 171 -8.00 -12.08 -6.66
CA ILE A 171 -8.20 -13.06 -5.59
C ILE A 171 -9.31 -12.48 -4.70
N GLY A 172 -10.54 -12.94 -4.85
CA GLY A 172 -11.70 -12.20 -4.38
C GLY A 172 -11.78 -10.84 -5.06
N GLN A 173 -11.77 -9.76 -4.32
CA GLN A 173 -11.68 -8.39 -4.82
C GLN A 173 -10.28 -7.77 -4.67
N TYR A 174 -9.28 -8.53 -4.23
CA TYR A 174 -7.88 -8.12 -4.27
C TYR A 174 -7.39 -8.20 -5.72
N ALA A 175 -6.98 -7.09 -6.30
CA ALA A 175 -6.51 -7.00 -7.68
C ALA A 175 -4.97 -6.91 -7.70
N HIS A 176 -4.29 -8.06 -7.86
CA HIS A 176 -2.84 -8.09 -7.86
C HIS A 176 -2.22 -7.38 -9.05
N GLY A 177 -2.92 -7.33 -10.16
CA GLY A 177 -2.45 -6.71 -11.41
C GLY A 177 -2.37 -5.18 -11.36
N ASN A 178 -2.74 -4.53 -10.26
CA ASN A 178 -2.64 -3.07 -10.11
C ASN A 178 -2.01 -2.67 -8.76
N GLU A 179 -1.14 -1.67 -8.78
CA GLU A 179 -0.25 -1.25 -7.71
C GLU A 179 -0.94 -0.81 -6.42
N PRO A 180 -2.10 -0.17 -6.42
CA PRO A 180 -2.80 0.20 -5.18
C PRO A 180 -3.07 -0.97 -4.25
N SER A 181 -3.03 -2.22 -4.76
CA SER A 181 -3.22 -3.45 -3.99
C SER A 181 -1.94 -4.04 -3.39
N HIS A 182 -0.76 -3.68 -3.89
CA HIS A 182 0.49 -4.42 -3.64
C HIS A 182 0.92 -4.49 -2.18
N HIS A 183 0.61 -3.47 -1.37
CA HIS A 183 0.95 -3.42 0.06
C HIS A 183 -0.08 -4.16 0.95
N VAL A 184 -1.28 -4.41 0.44
CA VAL A 184 -2.46 -4.82 1.23
C VAL A 184 -2.27 -6.16 1.94
N ILE A 185 -1.65 -7.15 1.28
CA ILE A 185 -1.35 -8.46 1.88
C ILE A 185 -0.51 -8.32 3.15
N HIS A 186 0.41 -7.37 3.18
CA HIS A 186 1.29 -7.15 4.32
C HIS A 186 0.63 -6.41 5.49
N MET A 187 -0.57 -5.87 5.33
CA MET A 187 -1.32 -5.24 6.42
C MET A 187 -1.67 -6.21 7.55
N TYR A 188 -1.77 -7.50 7.28
CA TYR A 188 -1.98 -8.49 8.32
C TYR A 188 -0.86 -8.54 9.37
N ASN A 189 0.37 -8.17 9.00
CA ASN A 189 1.48 -8.07 9.95
C ASN A 189 1.27 -6.98 11.01
N TYR A 190 0.54 -5.91 10.67
CA TYR A 190 0.25 -4.79 11.56
C TYR A 190 -0.86 -5.09 12.58
N VAL A 191 -1.59 -6.18 12.37
CA VAL A 191 -2.70 -6.61 13.22
C VAL A 191 -2.48 -8.03 13.77
N ASN A 192 -1.24 -8.39 14.00
CA ASN A 192 -0.82 -9.66 14.64
C ASN A 192 -1.39 -10.93 13.95
N ARG A 193 -1.45 -10.92 12.60
CA ARG A 193 -1.90 -12.06 11.78
C ARG A 193 -0.86 -12.42 10.70
N PRO A 194 0.46 -12.55 11.03
CA PRO A 194 1.52 -12.71 10.03
C PRO A 194 1.35 -13.96 9.17
N TRP A 195 0.73 -15.01 9.69
CA TRP A 195 0.45 -16.22 8.90
C TRP A 195 -0.46 -15.95 7.68
N ARG A 196 -1.36 -14.95 7.77
CA ARG A 196 -2.20 -14.58 6.62
C ARG A 196 -1.37 -13.91 5.52
N THR A 197 -0.44 -13.03 5.87
CA THR A 197 0.56 -12.50 4.92
C THR A 197 1.28 -13.65 4.22
N GLN A 198 1.78 -14.64 4.96
CA GLN A 198 2.54 -15.77 4.44
C GLN A 198 1.69 -16.65 3.49
N GLU A 199 0.44 -16.92 3.84
CA GLU A 199 -0.51 -17.67 3.01
C GLU A 199 -0.82 -16.95 1.70
N LEU A 200 -1.08 -15.65 1.76
CA LEU A 200 -1.48 -14.87 0.61
C LEU A 200 -0.30 -14.58 -0.33
N VAL A 201 0.89 -14.32 0.20
CA VAL A 201 2.11 -14.20 -0.60
C VAL A 201 2.38 -15.52 -1.34
N ASP A 202 2.25 -16.67 -0.67
CA ASP A 202 2.37 -18.00 -1.33
C ASP A 202 1.30 -18.21 -2.41
N SER A 203 0.08 -17.75 -2.18
CA SER A 203 -1.01 -17.84 -3.17
C SER A 203 -0.71 -17.00 -4.41
N VAL A 204 -0.25 -15.76 -4.23
CA VAL A 204 0.10 -14.86 -5.33
C VAL A 204 1.24 -15.42 -6.17
N TYR A 205 2.30 -15.98 -5.56
CA TYR A 205 3.38 -16.62 -6.33
C TYR A 205 2.86 -17.70 -7.28
N ARG A 206 1.86 -18.46 -6.86
CA ARG A 206 1.35 -19.61 -7.62
C ARG A 206 0.33 -19.23 -8.67
N SER A 207 -0.42 -18.15 -8.46
CA SER A 207 -1.57 -17.82 -9.29
C SER A 207 -1.38 -16.60 -10.18
N GLN A 208 -0.41 -15.71 -9.84
CA GLN A 208 -0.28 -14.42 -10.50
C GLN A 208 1.02 -14.26 -11.29
N TYR A 209 1.95 -15.22 -11.15
CA TYR A 209 3.24 -15.21 -11.85
C TYR A 209 3.51 -16.55 -12.51
N ALA A 210 4.00 -16.53 -13.73
CA ALA A 210 4.43 -17.71 -14.48
C ALA A 210 5.72 -17.43 -15.26
N ASN A 211 6.52 -18.47 -15.49
CA ASN A 211 7.69 -18.38 -16.36
C ASN A 211 7.26 -18.49 -17.84
N ALA A 212 6.61 -17.42 -18.33
CA ALA A 212 6.08 -17.32 -19.68
C ALA A 212 6.13 -15.86 -20.14
N VAL A 213 5.99 -15.60 -21.44
CA VAL A 213 6.00 -14.25 -22.01
C VAL A 213 4.84 -13.40 -21.46
N ASP A 214 3.71 -14.03 -21.22
CA ASP A 214 2.49 -13.46 -20.60
C ASP A 214 2.36 -13.84 -19.12
N GLY A 215 3.47 -14.00 -18.42
CA GLY A 215 3.53 -14.54 -17.06
C GLY A 215 3.15 -13.58 -15.93
N LEU A 216 2.69 -12.37 -16.22
CA LEU A 216 2.18 -11.39 -15.26
C LEU A 216 0.67 -11.28 -15.34
N SER A 217 0.01 -11.09 -14.21
CA SER A 217 -1.45 -10.96 -14.15
C SER A 217 -1.98 -9.55 -14.49
N GLY A 218 -1.11 -8.62 -14.81
CA GLY A 218 -1.41 -7.24 -15.20
C GLY A 218 -0.28 -6.64 -16.01
N ASN A 219 -0.33 -5.33 -16.25
CA ASN A 219 0.77 -4.60 -16.86
C ASN A 219 2.01 -4.64 -15.96
N GLU A 220 3.18 -4.53 -16.56
CA GLU A 220 4.46 -4.55 -15.82
C GLU A 220 4.70 -3.24 -15.03
N ASP A 221 4.19 -2.14 -15.57
CA ASP A 221 4.19 -0.78 -15.00
C ASP A 221 5.56 -0.33 -14.46
N CYS A 222 6.48 -0.17 -15.40
CA CYS A 222 7.84 0.32 -15.15
C CYS A 222 8.63 -0.53 -14.15
N GLY A 223 8.32 -1.81 -14.03
CA GLY A 223 9.04 -2.75 -13.16
C GLY A 223 8.36 -3.02 -11.82
N GLN A 224 7.20 -2.43 -11.54
CA GLN A 224 6.55 -2.59 -10.25
C GLN A 224 6.07 -4.03 -9.99
N MET A 225 5.51 -4.71 -10.98
CA MET A 225 5.07 -6.11 -10.85
C MET A 225 6.26 -7.04 -10.59
N SER A 226 7.35 -6.88 -11.33
CA SER A 226 8.60 -7.62 -11.11
C SER A 226 9.23 -7.29 -9.76
N ALA A 227 9.26 -6.03 -9.36
CA ALA A 227 9.81 -5.59 -8.07
C ALA A 227 9.02 -6.20 -6.90
N TRP A 228 7.70 -6.29 -7.00
CA TRP A 228 6.88 -6.96 -5.99
C TRP A 228 7.28 -8.43 -5.83
N TYR A 229 7.41 -9.15 -6.96
CA TYR A 229 7.82 -10.55 -6.95
C TYR A 229 9.24 -10.73 -6.38
N VAL A 230 10.19 -9.92 -6.81
CA VAL A 230 11.60 -10.02 -6.36
C VAL A 230 11.71 -9.75 -4.86
N LEU A 231 11.13 -8.66 -4.36
CA LEU A 231 11.20 -8.31 -2.94
C LEU A 231 10.53 -9.37 -2.06
N ASN A 232 9.31 -9.77 -2.41
CA ASN A 232 8.61 -10.83 -1.68
C ASN A 232 9.35 -12.17 -1.74
N SER A 233 9.95 -12.51 -2.89
CA SER A 233 10.74 -13.72 -3.05
C SER A 233 11.98 -13.75 -2.15
N MET A 234 12.55 -12.58 -1.85
CA MET A 234 13.59 -12.43 -0.82
C MET A 234 13.06 -12.55 0.61
N GLY A 235 11.72 -12.47 0.80
CA GLY A 235 11.06 -12.65 2.07
C GLY A 235 10.58 -11.36 2.76
N PHE A 236 10.55 -10.23 2.08
CA PHE A 236 10.09 -8.96 2.65
C PHE A 236 9.50 -8.02 1.61
N TYR A 237 8.75 -7.01 2.06
CA TYR A 237 8.17 -5.98 1.20
C TYR A 237 8.10 -4.63 1.92
N GLN A 238 8.22 -3.53 1.19
CA GLN A 238 8.06 -2.18 1.70
C GLN A 238 6.60 -1.74 1.57
N VAL A 239 5.87 -1.73 2.69
CA VAL A 239 4.44 -1.39 2.70
C VAL A 239 4.18 0.09 2.42
N CYS A 240 5.03 0.95 2.95
CA CYS A 240 4.94 2.40 2.81
C CYS A 240 6.28 2.96 2.31
N PRO A 241 6.44 3.21 1.00
CA PRO A 241 7.61 3.92 0.48
C PRO A 241 7.82 5.26 1.21
N GLY A 242 9.08 5.59 1.52
CA GLY A 242 9.42 6.73 2.38
C GLY A 242 9.47 6.41 3.89
N LYS A 243 8.88 5.30 4.34
CA LYS A 243 9.06 4.78 5.71
C LYS A 243 10.13 3.67 5.67
N PRO A 244 11.27 3.81 6.37
CA PRO A 244 12.41 2.90 6.26
C PRO A 244 12.18 1.58 7.03
N VAL A 245 11.03 0.93 6.81
CA VAL A 245 10.61 -0.31 7.49
C VAL A 245 10.12 -1.31 6.46
N TYR A 246 10.56 -2.54 6.58
CA TYR A 246 10.16 -3.66 5.74
C TYR A 246 9.35 -4.67 6.54
N SER A 247 8.29 -5.15 5.92
CA SER A 247 7.41 -6.19 6.45
C SER A 247 7.87 -7.56 5.95
N ILE A 248 8.04 -8.53 6.86
CA ILE A 248 8.51 -9.88 6.53
C ILE A 248 7.32 -10.72 6.07
N GLY A 249 7.47 -11.32 4.90
CA GLY A 249 6.52 -12.26 4.31
C GLY A 249 7.13 -13.66 4.19
N ARG A 250 6.61 -14.46 3.23
CA ARG A 250 7.10 -15.80 2.94
C ARG A 250 8.22 -15.74 1.89
N PRO A 251 9.50 -16.10 2.23
CA PRO A 251 10.56 -16.19 1.25
C PRO A 251 10.31 -17.34 0.25
N ALA A 252 10.63 -17.12 -1.03
CA ALA A 252 10.56 -18.15 -2.06
C ALA A 252 11.87 -18.97 -2.14
N PHE A 253 12.99 -18.38 -1.72
CA PHE A 253 14.33 -18.98 -1.81
C PHE A 253 14.88 -19.33 -0.43
N ASP A 254 15.74 -20.35 -0.38
CA ASP A 254 16.44 -20.75 0.86
C ASP A 254 17.45 -19.70 1.29
N LYS A 255 17.98 -18.94 0.32
CA LYS A 255 18.93 -17.85 0.58
C LYS A 255 18.82 -16.76 -0.47
N ALA A 256 18.78 -15.52 -0.01
CA ALA A 256 18.92 -14.33 -0.83
C ALA A 256 20.06 -13.45 -0.30
N VAL A 257 20.81 -12.79 -1.18
CA VAL A 257 21.92 -11.91 -0.81
C VAL A 257 21.81 -10.61 -1.60
N VAL A 258 21.72 -9.50 -0.90
CA VAL A 258 21.80 -8.16 -1.48
C VAL A 258 23.23 -7.65 -1.26
N ASN A 259 23.98 -7.46 -2.36
CA ASN A 259 25.31 -6.89 -2.30
C ASN A 259 25.21 -5.36 -2.24
N LEU A 260 25.86 -4.76 -1.26
CA LEU A 260 25.85 -3.32 -1.02
C LEU A 260 27.09 -2.66 -1.64
N PRO A 261 27.03 -1.36 -2.00
CA PRO A 261 28.15 -0.67 -2.64
C PRO A 261 29.45 -0.65 -1.84
N ASP A 262 29.37 -0.72 -0.49
CA ASP A 262 30.52 -0.73 0.42
C ASP A 262 31.12 -2.16 0.64
N GLY A 263 30.66 -3.13 -0.13
CA GLY A 263 31.07 -4.53 -0.04
C GLY A 263 30.40 -5.34 1.07
N LYS A 264 29.56 -4.72 1.88
CA LYS A 264 28.69 -5.42 2.82
C LYS A 264 27.64 -6.25 2.10
N LYS A 265 26.96 -7.13 2.82
CA LYS A 265 25.91 -7.99 2.29
C LYS A 265 24.77 -8.08 3.27
N PHE A 266 23.57 -7.71 2.85
CA PHE A 266 22.38 -8.10 3.56
C PHE A 266 21.98 -9.50 3.10
N THR A 267 21.80 -10.42 4.05
CA THR A 267 21.52 -11.83 3.75
C THR A 267 20.21 -12.26 4.40
N VAL A 268 19.33 -12.88 3.63
CA VAL A 268 18.15 -13.60 4.14
C VAL A 268 18.40 -15.10 4.01
N ILE A 269 18.22 -15.87 5.09
CA ILE A 269 18.35 -17.32 5.12
C ILE A 269 17.02 -17.90 5.60
N ALA A 270 16.36 -18.70 4.76
CA ALA A 270 15.11 -19.38 5.09
C ALA A 270 15.39 -20.88 5.31
N LYS A 271 15.54 -21.27 6.56
CA LYS A 271 15.78 -22.68 6.95
C LYS A 271 14.49 -23.49 6.83
N ASN A 272 14.60 -24.75 6.40
CA ASN A 272 13.48 -25.66 6.18
C ASN A 272 12.40 -25.11 5.20
N ASN A 273 12.76 -24.20 4.31
CA ASN A 273 11.85 -23.67 3.32
C ASN A 273 11.41 -24.76 2.32
N SER A 274 10.12 -24.84 2.06
CA SER A 274 9.56 -25.80 1.09
C SER A 274 8.13 -25.40 0.71
N LYS A 275 7.55 -26.06 -0.29
CA LYS A 275 6.13 -25.88 -0.64
C LYS A 275 5.18 -26.17 0.52
N LYS A 276 5.56 -27.09 1.43
CA LYS A 276 4.78 -27.46 2.61
C LYS A 276 4.99 -26.49 3.77
N ASN A 277 6.26 -26.12 4.01
CA ASN A 277 6.65 -25.23 5.09
C ASN A 277 6.52 -23.78 4.67
N LYS A 278 5.31 -23.25 4.68
CA LYS A 278 5.00 -21.90 4.24
C LYS A 278 4.87 -20.88 5.37
N TYR A 279 4.87 -21.33 6.62
CA TYR A 279 4.76 -20.46 7.78
C TYR A 279 6.11 -20.21 8.43
N ILE A 280 6.24 -19.07 9.08
CA ILE A 280 7.42 -18.69 9.85
C ILE A 280 7.24 -19.19 11.28
N LYS A 281 8.19 -19.98 11.77
CA LYS A 281 8.22 -20.48 13.14
C LYS A 281 8.91 -19.52 14.08
N SER A 282 10.05 -18.97 13.63
CA SER A 282 10.84 -18.00 14.38
C SER A 282 11.74 -17.22 13.44
N MET A 283 12.20 -16.06 13.88
CA MET A 283 13.11 -15.19 13.15
C MET A 283 14.21 -14.68 14.06
N THR A 284 15.39 -14.46 13.48
CA THR A 284 16.47 -13.73 14.14
C THR A 284 17.11 -12.72 13.21
N LEU A 285 17.54 -11.59 13.75
CA LEU A 285 18.36 -10.60 13.05
C LEU A 285 19.73 -10.55 13.71
N ASN A 286 20.80 -10.86 12.98
CA ASN A 286 22.15 -11.00 13.52
C ASN A 286 22.21 -11.92 14.76
N GLY A 287 21.46 -13.03 14.72
CA GLY A 287 21.39 -14.00 15.80
C GLY A 287 20.53 -13.59 17.02
N LYS A 288 19.98 -12.38 17.03
CA LYS A 288 19.05 -11.91 18.08
C LYS A 288 17.61 -12.23 17.69
N PRO A 289 16.76 -12.73 18.60
CA PRO A 289 15.35 -12.95 18.32
C PRO A 289 14.65 -11.70 17.77
N LEU A 290 13.81 -11.88 16.76
CA LEU A 290 12.98 -10.85 16.16
C LEU A 290 11.51 -11.24 16.36
N ASP A 291 10.86 -10.62 17.35
CA ASP A 291 9.51 -11.00 17.76
C ASP A 291 8.42 -10.43 16.82
N LYS A 292 8.70 -9.32 16.17
CA LYS A 292 7.78 -8.69 15.20
C LYS A 292 8.25 -8.92 13.78
N PRO A 293 7.33 -9.09 12.80
CA PRO A 293 7.70 -9.35 11.41
C PRO A 293 8.12 -8.09 10.66
N PHE A 294 9.04 -7.32 11.25
CA PHE A 294 9.53 -6.05 10.69
C PHE A 294 11.02 -5.88 10.96
N PHE A 295 11.73 -5.26 10.01
CA PHE A 295 13.09 -4.78 10.17
C PHE A 295 13.27 -3.46 9.41
N THR A 296 14.40 -2.77 9.60
CA THR A 296 14.61 -1.41 9.09
C THR A 296 15.53 -1.37 7.88
N HIS A 297 15.55 -0.25 7.17
CA HIS A 297 16.52 -0.01 6.10
C HIS A 297 17.95 0.07 6.64
N ASP A 298 18.12 0.55 7.88
CA ASP A 298 19.43 0.58 8.54
C ASP A 298 19.98 -0.83 8.76
N ASP A 299 19.13 -1.83 9.00
CA ASP A 299 19.55 -3.22 9.07
C ASP A 299 20.08 -3.73 7.73
N ILE A 300 19.49 -3.28 6.61
CA ILE A 300 20.01 -3.62 5.27
C ILE A 300 21.39 -3.01 5.07
N ILE A 301 21.52 -1.69 5.24
CA ILE A 301 22.79 -0.99 4.97
C ILE A 301 23.90 -1.35 5.96
N ALA A 302 23.56 -1.82 7.14
CA ALA A 302 24.51 -2.40 8.08
C ALA A 302 25.11 -3.74 7.60
N GLY A 303 24.45 -4.39 6.64
CA GLY A 303 24.85 -5.72 6.14
C GLY A 303 24.43 -6.85 7.07
N SER A 304 23.22 -6.75 7.64
CA SER A 304 22.71 -7.73 8.60
C SER A 304 22.34 -9.07 7.95
N THR A 305 22.19 -10.09 8.80
CA THR A 305 21.66 -11.40 8.41
C THR A 305 20.31 -11.61 9.08
N LEU A 306 19.26 -11.79 8.27
CA LEU A 306 17.93 -12.20 8.69
C LEU A 306 17.80 -13.72 8.51
N GLU A 307 17.64 -14.47 9.60
CA GLU A 307 17.39 -15.90 9.54
C GLU A 307 15.93 -16.18 9.88
N ILE A 308 15.27 -16.99 9.04
CA ILE A 308 13.85 -17.36 9.15
C ILE A 308 13.77 -18.87 9.22
N GLU A 309 13.22 -19.41 10.31
CA GLU A 309 12.92 -20.84 10.44
C GLU A 309 11.50 -21.10 9.94
N MET A 310 11.36 -21.94 8.90
CA MET A 310 10.07 -22.24 8.27
C MET A 310 9.43 -23.50 8.84
N THR A 311 8.07 -23.58 8.82
CA THR A 311 7.28 -24.70 9.33
C THR A 311 6.01 -24.91 8.50
N ASP A 312 5.44 -26.09 8.58
CA ASP A 312 4.12 -26.43 8.01
C ASP A 312 2.95 -26.07 8.94
N ARG A 313 3.23 -25.63 10.14
CA ARG A 313 2.22 -25.28 11.14
C ARG A 313 2.05 -23.79 11.24
N ARG A 314 0.79 -23.35 11.22
CA ARG A 314 0.44 -21.96 11.49
C ARG A 314 0.90 -21.60 12.90
N THR A 315 1.75 -20.59 13.02
CA THR A 315 2.18 -20.03 14.30
C THR A 315 1.29 -18.84 14.65
N GLN A 316 0.70 -18.89 15.84
CA GLN A 316 0.08 -17.71 16.43
C GLN A 316 1.17 -16.94 17.19
N PRO A 317 1.13 -15.59 17.19
CA PRO A 317 2.05 -14.77 17.97
C PRO A 317 1.88 -15.00 19.45
#